data_9fdd623d6761ec49fa349de69ecf8484
#
_entry.id   9fdd623d6761ec49fa349de69ecf8484
#
_cell.length_a   1.000
_cell.length_b   1.000
_cell.length_c   1.000
_cell.angle_alpha   90.00
_cell.angle_beta   90.00
_cell.angle_gamma   90.00
#
_symmetry.space_group_name_H-M   'P 1'
#
loop_
_entity.id
_entity.type
_entity.pdbx_description
1 polymer ?
#
loop_
_entity_poly.entity_id
_entity_poly.type
_entity_poly.pdbx_seq_one_letter_code
_entity_poly.pdbx_strand_id
1 'polypeptide(L)'
;MSTARISLTLLAALLAATASAADAPRRKSGLWEVRTQMAGMPSQGPMQMCVDQASDNLMQERAKEKANCLVMDVNRGAGKVTIHSVCKLDGTTATTDAVITGDFDSNYRNDMHIRYNPPQHGMSEMKMTQEARWLGPCKPGQKPGDIMMPGMPPVNAGNMQEMMKDPQVREMMKRQPQGRQ
;
A
#
# COMPACT_ATOMS: atom_id res chain seq x y z
N MET A 1 -56.94 47.07 27.50
CA MET A 1 -56.43 46.84 26.12
C MET A 1 -55.00 46.36 26.27
N SER A 2 -54.77 45.05 26.23
CA SER A 2 -53.48 44.41 26.53
C SER A 2 -52.94 43.82 25.21
N THR A 3 -51.87 44.36 24.71
CA THR A 3 -51.20 43.90 23.48
C THR A 3 -50.16 42.85 23.84
N ALA A 4 -50.46 41.60 23.52
CA ALA A 4 -49.52 40.49 23.66
C ALA A 4 -48.48 40.54 22.51
N ARG A 5 -47.21 40.66 22.87
CA ARG A 5 -46.07 40.55 21.95
C ARG A 5 -45.64 39.08 21.88
N ILE A 6 -45.87 38.50 20.71
CA ILE A 6 -45.38 37.15 20.37
C ILE A 6 -43.98 37.28 19.85
N SER A 7 -42.98 36.83 20.65
CA SER A 7 -41.61 36.74 20.27
C SER A 7 -41.37 35.41 19.51
N LEU A 8 -41.09 35.48 18.22
CA LEU A 8 -40.80 34.33 17.38
C LEU A 8 -39.28 34.08 17.42
N THR A 9 -38.87 33.11 18.25
CA THR A 9 -37.48 32.65 18.31
C THR A 9 -37.22 31.71 17.17
N LEU A 10 -36.45 32.17 16.14
CA LEU A 10 -35.91 31.33 15.07
C LEU A 10 -34.80 30.44 15.67
N LEU A 11 -35.05 29.14 15.76
CA LEU A 11 -34.07 28.12 16.10
C LEU A 11 -33.32 27.74 14.81
N ALA A 12 -32.15 28.31 14.57
CA ALA A 12 -31.26 27.93 13.46
C ALA A 12 -30.57 26.60 13.81
N ALA A 13 -31.02 25.50 13.23
CA ALA A 13 -30.37 24.21 13.34
C ALA A 13 -29.11 24.23 12.45
N LEU A 14 -27.91 24.30 13.07
CA LEU A 14 -26.64 24.04 12.40
C LEU A 14 -26.56 22.54 12.09
N LEU A 15 -26.77 22.17 10.83
CA LEU A 15 -26.39 20.86 10.30
C LEU A 15 -24.85 20.81 10.22
N ALA A 16 -24.22 20.26 11.24
CA ALA A 16 -22.82 19.89 11.19
C ALA A 16 -22.68 18.72 10.21
N ALA A 17 -22.23 19.00 8.99
CA ALA A 17 -21.78 17.98 8.04
C ALA A 17 -20.54 17.30 8.63
N THR A 18 -20.71 16.12 9.22
CA THR A 18 -19.59 15.25 9.60
C THR A 18 -18.96 14.77 8.30
N ALA A 19 -17.83 15.37 7.90
CA ALA A 19 -16.97 14.84 6.86
C ALA A 19 -16.47 13.48 7.35
N SER A 20 -17.11 12.40 6.91
CA SER A 20 -16.58 11.05 7.08
C SER A 20 -15.23 11.00 6.40
N ALA A 21 -14.15 10.84 7.17
CA ALA A 21 -12.85 10.49 6.62
C ALA A 21 -13.06 9.17 5.85
N ALA A 22 -13.03 9.22 4.52
CA ALA A 22 -13.22 8.04 3.69
C ALA A 22 -12.14 7.02 4.10
N ASP A 23 -12.56 5.86 4.57
CA ASP A 23 -11.67 4.76 4.91
C ASP A 23 -10.77 4.44 3.70
N ALA A 24 -9.50 4.09 3.97
CA ALA A 24 -8.59 3.66 2.91
C ALA A 24 -9.24 2.48 2.16
N PRO A 25 -9.21 2.47 0.82
CA PRO A 25 -9.77 1.36 0.07
C PRO A 25 -9.07 0.07 0.49
N ARG A 26 -9.86 -0.95 0.80
CA ARG A 26 -9.39 -2.27 1.19
C ARG A 26 -9.71 -3.25 0.08
N ARG A 27 -8.77 -4.12 -0.20
CA ARG A 27 -9.00 -5.19 -1.18
C ARG A 27 -10.05 -6.16 -0.65
N LYS A 28 -10.90 -6.65 -1.54
CA LYS A 28 -11.83 -7.76 -1.26
C LYS A 28 -11.06 -8.96 -0.73
N SER A 29 -11.61 -9.65 0.27
CA SER A 29 -11.04 -10.90 0.78
C SER A 29 -10.93 -11.95 -0.33
N GLY A 30 -9.83 -12.70 -0.35
CA GLY A 30 -9.57 -13.77 -1.30
C GLY A 30 -8.16 -13.80 -1.85
N LEU A 31 -7.98 -14.58 -2.90
CA LEU A 31 -6.71 -14.76 -3.59
C LEU A 31 -6.53 -13.66 -4.64
N TRP A 32 -5.46 -12.93 -4.52
CA TRP A 32 -5.04 -11.90 -5.48
C TRP A 32 -3.78 -12.33 -6.22
N GLU A 33 -3.75 -12.09 -7.52
CA GLU A 33 -2.52 -12.17 -8.33
C GLU A 33 -1.99 -10.76 -8.54
N VAL A 34 -0.71 -10.56 -8.25
CA VAL A 34 -0.01 -9.29 -8.42
C VAL A 34 1.15 -9.49 -9.38
N ARG A 35 1.21 -8.67 -10.42
CA ARG A 35 2.31 -8.59 -11.37
C ARG A 35 3.03 -7.27 -11.17
N THR A 36 4.32 -7.34 -10.94
CA THR A 36 5.17 -6.15 -10.75
C THR A 36 6.12 -6.02 -11.92
N GLN A 37 6.17 -4.83 -12.49
CA GLN A 37 7.12 -4.44 -13.52
C GLN A 37 7.95 -3.26 -13.00
N MET A 38 9.26 -3.38 -13.06
CA MET A 38 10.20 -2.31 -12.74
C MET A 38 10.94 -1.90 -14.00
N ALA A 39 11.04 -0.59 -14.24
CA ALA A 39 11.76 -0.07 -15.41
C ALA A 39 13.23 -0.55 -15.39
N GLY A 40 13.70 -1.10 -16.49
CA GLY A 40 15.07 -1.60 -16.63
C GLY A 40 15.35 -2.96 -16.01
N MET A 41 14.34 -3.64 -15.43
CA MET A 41 14.50 -4.99 -14.88
C MET A 41 13.63 -6.02 -15.61
N PRO A 42 14.08 -7.29 -15.70
CA PRO A 42 13.25 -8.36 -16.23
C PRO A 42 11.97 -8.49 -15.41
N SER A 43 10.84 -8.79 -16.07
CA SER A 43 9.58 -9.06 -15.39
C SER A 43 9.73 -10.28 -14.47
N GLN A 44 9.40 -10.10 -13.20
CA GLN A 44 9.27 -11.20 -12.27
C GLN A 44 7.92 -11.89 -12.49
N GLY A 45 7.86 -13.21 -12.30
CA GLY A 45 6.62 -13.95 -12.41
C GLY A 45 5.52 -13.42 -11.48
N PRO A 46 4.24 -13.76 -11.72
CA PRO A 46 3.14 -13.30 -10.90
C PRO A 46 3.27 -13.83 -9.48
N MET A 47 3.06 -12.97 -8.51
CA MET A 47 2.94 -13.31 -7.11
C MET A 47 1.46 -13.50 -6.77
N GLN A 48 1.12 -14.51 -5.97
CA GLN A 48 -0.24 -14.68 -5.44
C GLN A 48 -0.26 -14.41 -3.94
N MET A 49 -1.30 -13.76 -3.46
CA MET A 49 -1.45 -13.38 -2.04
C MET A 49 -2.87 -13.68 -1.57
N CYS A 50 -2.99 -14.36 -0.42
CA CYS A 50 -4.26 -14.49 0.27
C CYS A 50 -4.52 -13.24 1.12
N VAL A 51 -5.59 -12.52 0.83
CA VAL A 51 -5.96 -11.25 1.48
C VAL A 51 -7.20 -11.47 2.33
N ASP A 52 -7.22 -10.89 3.51
CA ASP A 52 -8.41 -10.69 4.31
C ASP A 52 -8.70 -9.18 4.44
N GLN A 53 -9.87 -8.76 3.98
CA GLN A 53 -10.26 -7.35 3.94
C GLN A 53 -10.20 -6.66 5.31
N ALA A 54 -10.51 -7.39 6.39
CA ALA A 54 -10.52 -6.82 7.74
C ALA A 54 -9.10 -6.46 8.21
N SER A 55 -8.11 -7.27 7.83
CA SER A 55 -6.70 -7.07 8.17
C SER A 55 -5.88 -6.44 7.03
N ASP A 56 -6.51 -6.14 5.88
CA ASP A 56 -5.83 -5.53 4.74
C ASP A 56 -5.47 -4.08 5.02
N ASN A 57 -4.18 -3.82 5.15
CA ASN A 57 -3.63 -2.51 5.47
C ASN A 57 -2.57 -2.06 4.45
N LEU A 58 -2.81 -2.34 3.15
CA LEU A 58 -1.98 -1.88 2.03
C LEU A 58 -1.37 -0.48 2.23
N MET A 59 -2.12 0.38 2.94
CA MET A 59 -1.76 1.77 3.19
C MET A 59 -1.19 2.00 4.59
N GLN A 60 -1.49 1.14 5.58
CA GLN A 60 -1.08 1.33 6.97
C GLN A 60 0.31 0.77 7.26
N GLU A 61 0.72 -0.30 6.57
CA GLU A 61 2.08 -0.84 6.75
C GLU A 61 3.13 0.18 6.35
N ARG A 62 2.89 0.94 5.27
CA ARG A 62 3.75 2.08 4.89
C ARG A 62 3.65 3.26 5.86
N ALA A 63 2.55 3.39 6.59
CA ALA A 63 2.39 4.43 7.60
C ALA A 63 3.12 4.11 8.91
N LYS A 64 3.46 2.84 9.18
CA LYS A 64 4.33 2.45 10.32
C LYS A 64 5.79 2.80 10.06
N GLU A 65 6.20 2.92 8.80
CA GLU A 65 7.51 3.47 8.41
C GLU A 65 7.60 5.00 8.62
N LYS A 66 6.55 5.61 9.22
CA LYS A 66 6.43 7.06 9.47
C LYS A 66 7.58 7.69 10.25
N ALA A 67 8.37 6.90 10.96
CA ALA A 67 9.44 7.44 11.83
C ALA A 67 10.44 8.32 11.08
N ASN A 68 10.54 8.21 9.75
CA ASN A 68 11.53 8.90 8.95
C ASN A 68 10.93 9.76 7.80
N CYS A 69 9.59 9.90 7.73
CA CYS A 69 8.96 10.70 6.67
C CYS A 69 8.64 12.11 7.15
N LEU A 70 9.13 13.10 6.42
CA LEU A 70 8.86 14.53 6.65
C LEU A 70 7.51 14.94 6.06
N VAL A 71 7.10 14.28 4.96
CA VAL A 71 5.85 14.52 4.25
C VAL A 71 5.19 13.17 3.99
N MET A 72 3.87 13.09 4.16
CA MET A 72 3.06 11.93 3.84
C MET A 72 1.64 12.39 3.51
N ASP A 73 1.41 12.72 2.25
CA ASP A 73 0.11 13.14 1.74
C ASP A 73 -0.57 11.98 1.04
N VAL A 74 -1.76 11.63 1.52
CA VAL A 74 -2.58 10.56 0.94
C VAL A 74 -3.96 11.13 0.62
N ASN A 75 -4.26 11.29 -0.67
CA ASN A 75 -5.56 11.75 -1.14
C ASN A 75 -6.36 10.57 -1.69
N ARG A 76 -7.61 10.46 -1.26
CA ARG A 76 -8.53 9.37 -1.62
C ARG A 76 -9.74 9.93 -2.34
N GLY A 77 -10.06 9.35 -3.49
CA GLY A 77 -11.24 9.63 -4.27
C GLY A 77 -11.89 8.33 -4.75
N ALA A 78 -13.02 8.43 -5.44
CA ALA A 78 -13.69 7.25 -5.99
C ALA A 78 -12.78 6.49 -6.97
N GLY A 79 -12.38 5.26 -6.59
CA GLY A 79 -11.53 4.40 -7.42
C GLY A 79 -10.09 4.89 -7.64
N LYS A 80 -9.64 5.91 -6.89
CA LYS A 80 -8.29 6.46 -7.03
C LYS A 80 -7.69 6.84 -5.67
N VAL A 81 -6.44 6.47 -5.44
CA VAL A 81 -5.62 6.94 -4.32
C VAL A 81 -4.34 7.53 -4.87
N THR A 82 -3.97 8.71 -4.42
CA THR A 82 -2.66 9.31 -4.72
C THR A 82 -1.86 9.42 -3.44
N ILE A 83 -0.57 9.12 -3.53
CA ILE A 83 0.37 9.21 -2.41
C ILE A 83 1.54 10.07 -2.85
N HIS A 84 1.86 11.05 -2.02
CA HIS A 84 3.12 11.78 -2.10
C HIS A 84 3.83 11.66 -0.75
N SER A 85 5.08 11.20 -0.75
CA SER A 85 5.86 11.11 0.49
C SER A 85 7.31 11.51 0.29
N VAL A 86 7.90 12.09 1.34
CA VAL A 86 9.32 12.44 1.41
C VAL A 86 9.88 11.83 2.69
N CYS A 87 10.69 10.79 2.55
CA CYS A 87 11.23 10.02 3.66
C CYS A 87 12.76 9.99 3.64
N LYS A 88 13.38 9.98 4.82
CA LYS A 88 14.81 9.76 4.96
C LYS A 88 15.09 8.27 5.14
N LEU A 89 15.96 7.71 4.31
CA LEU A 89 16.36 6.31 4.29
C LEU A 89 17.89 6.22 4.19
N ASP A 90 18.56 5.70 5.21
CA ASP A 90 20.00 5.36 5.17
C ASP A 90 20.90 6.39 4.46
N GLY A 91 20.73 7.68 4.84
CA GLY A 91 21.55 8.79 4.30
C GLY A 91 21.06 9.36 2.96
N THR A 92 19.98 8.85 2.39
CA THR A 92 19.30 9.42 1.22
C THR A 92 17.91 9.95 1.58
N THR A 93 17.40 10.85 0.76
CA THR A 93 15.99 11.28 0.80
C THR A 93 15.26 10.61 -0.37
N ALA A 94 14.26 9.79 -0.06
CA ALA A 94 13.38 9.18 -1.04
C ALA A 94 12.10 10.01 -1.18
N THR A 95 11.84 10.53 -2.37
CA THR A 95 10.56 11.17 -2.73
C THR A 95 9.76 10.18 -3.55
N THR A 96 8.59 9.78 -3.05
CA THR A 96 7.69 8.82 -3.70
C THR A 96 6.42 9.50 -4.15
N ASP A 97 6.07 9.32 -5.42
CA ASP A 97 4.78 9.64 -6.00
C ASP A 97 4.13 8.34 -6.47
N ALA A 98 2.92 8.04 -6.00
CA ALA A 98 2.18 6.86 -6.42
C ALA A 98 0.73 7.19 -6.75
N VAL A 99 0.19 6.50 -7.75
CA VAL A 99 -1.21 6.58 -8.15
C VAL A 99 -1.77 5.17 -8.22
N ILE A 100 -2.76 4.89 -7.37
CA ILE A 100 -3.45 3.61 -7.34
C ILE A 100 -4.85 3.83 -7.89
N THR A 101 -5.26 3.05 -8.88
CA THR A 101 -6.57 3.11 -9.52
C THR A 101 -7.20 1.72 -9.57
N GLY A 102 -8.52 1.65 -9.46
CA GLY A 102 -9.28 0.40 -9.53
C GLY A 102 -10.47 0.39 -8.59
N ASP A 103 -11.20 -0.73 -8.59
CA ASP A 103 -12.34 -0.95 -7.72
C ASP A 103 -11.98 -1.64 -6.39
N PHE A 104 -10.78 -2.21 -6.29
CA PHE A 104 -10.28 -3.00 -5.16
C PHE A 104 -11.10 -4.26 -4.82
N ASP A 105 -12.15 -4.54 -5.59
CA ASP A 105 -12.98 -5.74 -5.49
C ASP A 105 -12.60 -6.77 -6.55
N SER A 106 -12.19 -6.32 -7.74
CA SER A 106 -11.80 -7.18 -8.85
C SER A 106 -10.38 -6.93 -9.33
N ASN A 107 -9.95 -5.68 -9.41
CA ASN A 107 -8.63 -5.29 -9.89
C ASN A 107 -8.19 -3.93 -9.36
N TYR A 108 -6.88 -3.72 -9.36
CA TYR A 108 -6.28 -2.38 -9.20
C TYR A 108 -4.94 -2.31 -9.92
N ARG A 109 -4.52 -1.10 -10.23
CA ARG A 109 -3.21 -0.76 -10.78
C ARG A 109 -2.55 0.28 -9.87
N ASN A 110 -1.27 0.11 -9.58
CA ASN A 110 -0.44 1.04 -8.84
C ASN A 110 0.76 1.44 -9.71
N ASP A 111 0.81 2.69 -10.10
CA ASP A 111 1.98 3.29 -10.76
C ASP A 111 2.76 4.12 -9.73
N MET A 112 4.03 3.80 -9.54
CA MET A 112 4.88 4.41 -8.53
C MET A 112 6.18 4.92 -9.15
N HIS A 113 6.58 6.12 -8.75
CA HIS A 113 7.85 6.73 -9.07
C HIS A 113 8.56 7.15 -7.79
N ILE A 114 9.76 6.64 -7.57
CA ILE A 114 10.61 6.98 -6.42
C ILE A 114 11.85 7.68 -6.95
N ARG A 115 12.22 8.81 -6.34
CA ARG A 115 13.47 9.54 -6.61
C ARG A 115 14.33 9.55 -5.36
N TYR A 116 15.61 9.30 -5.53
CA TYR A 116 16.60 9.25 -4.45
C TYR A 116 17.59 10.41 -4.56
N ASN A 117 17.78 11.15 -3.46
CA ASN A 117 18.78 12.22 -3.36
C ASN A 117 19.52 12.16 -2.01
N PRO A 118 20.85 11.89 -2.00
CA PRO A 118 21.66 11.42 -3.14
C PRO A 118 21.21 10.05 -3.67
N PRO A 119 21.72 9.61 -4.85
CA PRO A 119 21.41 8.30 -5.41
C PRO A 119 21.67 7.18 -4.41
N GLN A 120 20.76 6.20 -4.33
CA GLN A 120 20.88 5.02 -3.49
C GLN A 120 21.33 3.81 -4.34
N HIS A 121 22.43 3.15 -3.97
CA HIS A 121 23.01 2.03 -4.74
C HIS A 121 23.22 2.35 -6.23
N GLY A 122 23.61 3.59 -6.54
CA GLY A 122 23.82 4.04 -7.93
C GLY A 122 22.52 4.41 -8.69
N MET A 123 21.35 4.24 -8.09
CA MET A 123 20.06 4.59 -8.70
C MET A 123 19.57 5.95 -8.19
N SER A 124 19.27 6.87 -9.12
CA SER A 124 18.65 8.16 -8.81
C SER A 124 17.13 8.11 -8.85
N GLU A 125 16.55 7.15 -9.58
CA GLU A 125 15.09 6.96 -9.63
C GLU A 125 14.73 5.49 -9.85
N MET A 126 13.51 5.13 -9.47
CA MET A 126 12.88 3.84 -9.75
C MET A 126 11.43 4.06 -10.15
N LYS A 127 11.03 3.45 -11.26
CA LYS A 127 9.63 3.42 -11.71
C LYS A 127 9.12 1.99 -11.66
N MET A 128 7.96 1.82 -11.04
CA MET A 128 7.33 0.53 -10.84
C MET A 128 5.84 0.59 -11.16
N THR A 129 5.35 -0.41 -11.86
CA THR A 129 3.92 -0.64 -12.06
C THR A 129 3.56 -1.98 -11.41
N GLN A 130 2.48 -1.98 -10.64
CA GLN A 130 1.86 -3.20 -10.13
C GLN A 130 0.43 -3.31 -10.66
N GLU A 131 0.11 -4.45 -11.24
CA GLU A 131 -1.25 -4.80 -11.65
C GLU A 131 -1.72 -5.97 -10.81
N ALA A 132 -2.87 -5.82 -10.18
CA ALA A 132 -3.44 -6.82 -9.31
C ALA A 132 -4.85 -7.20 -9.78
N ARG A 133 -5.16 -8.49 -9.70
CA ARG A 133 -6.49 -9.01 -9.99
C ARG A 133 -6.92 -10.04 -8.96
N TRP A 134 -8.18 -10.00 -8.61
CA TRP A 134 -8.80 -11.00 -7.74
C TRP A 134 -9.04 -12.30 -8.52
N LEU A 135 -8.67 -13.44 -7.95
CA LEU A 135 -8.78 -14.76 -8.57
C LEU A 135 -9.92 -15.62 -8.00
N GLY A 136 -10.47 -15.22 -6.85
CA GLY A 136 -11.45 -16.01 -6.13
C GLY A 136 -11.12 -16.12 -4.65
N PRO A 137 -11.75 -17.06 -3.92
CA PRO A 137 -11.39 -17.35 -2.52
C PRO A 137 -9.94 -17.83 -2.40
N CYS A 138 -9.32 -17.62 -1.22
CA CYS A 138 -8.04 -18.23 -0.89
C CYS A 138 -8.13 -19.76 -1.00
N LYS A 139 -7.02 -20.41 -1.39
CA LYS A 139 -6.97 -21.88 -1.50
C LYS A 139 -7.07 -22.53 -0.12
N PRO A 140 -7.57 -23.78 -0.03
CA PRO A 140 -7.57 -24.52 1.23
C PRO A 140 -6.18 -24.54 1.88
N GLY A 141 -6.15 -24.26 3.18
CA GLY A 141 -4.90 -24.20 3.96
C GLY A 141 -4.14 -22.88 3.91
N GLN A 142 -4.49 -21.96 3.01
CA GLN A 142 -3.92 -20.61 3.01
C GLN A 142 -4.49 -19.76 4.14
N LYS A 143 -3.61 -18.94 4.72
CA LYS A 143 -3.96 -17.95 5.74
C LYS A 143 -3.83 -16.54 5.16
N PRO A 144 -4.56 -15.56 5.69
CA PRO A 144 -4.34 -14.15 5.37
C PRO A 144 -2.86 -13.77 5.48
N GLY A 145 -2.35 -13.09 4.46
CA GLY A 145 -0.94 -12.71 4.38
C GLY A 145 -0.02 -13.76 3.74
N ASP A 146 -0.51 -14.95 3.40
CA ASP A 146 0.30 -15.95 2.68
C ASP A 146 0.58 -15.46 1.26
N ILE A 147 1.87 -15.44 0.93
CA ILE A 147 2.42 -15.04 -0.37
C ILE A 147 3.03 -16.26 -1.04
N MET A 148 2.69 -16.46 -2.29
CA MET A 148 3.24 -17.52 -3.14
C MET A 148 3.94 -16.89 -4.32
N MET A 149 5.18 -17.25 -4.53
CA MET A 149 6.01 -16.85 -5.67
C MET A 149 6.45 -18.09 -6.45
N PRO A 150 6.56 -18.00 -7.79
CA PRO A 150 7.05 -19.12 -8.58
C PRO A 150 8.42 -19.62 -8.10
N GLY A 151 8.53 -20.93 -7.86
CA GLY A 151 9.79 -21.55 -7.44
C GLY A 151 10.21 -21.33 -5.98
N MET A 152 9.36 -20.68 -5.15
CA MET A 152 9.63 -20.47 -3.73
C MET A 152 8.53 -21.10 -2.86
N PRO A 153 8.88 -21.60 -1.66
CA PRO A 153 7.85 -22.04 -0.71
C PRO A 153 6.96 -20.86 -0.30
N PRO A 154 5.70 -21.12 0.09
CA PRO A 154 4.81 -20.08 0.61
C PRO A 154 5.42 -19.34 1.80
N VAL A 155 5.32 -18.02 1.82
CA VAL A 155 5.78 -17.15 2.92
C VAL A 155 4.60 -16.37 3.44
N ASN A 156 4.52 -16.15 4.74
CA ASN A 156 3.50 -15.28 5.32
C ASN A 156 4.07 -13.87 5.56
N ALA A 157 3.39 -12.85 5.05
CA ALA A 157 3.82 -11.45 5.17
C ALA A 157 4.00 -11.01 6.63
N GLY A 158 3.15 -11.50 7.54
CA GLY A 158 3.27 -11.22 8.98
C GLY A 158 4.55 -11.78 9.62
N ASN A 159 5.10 -12.84 9.07
CA ASN A 159 6.31 -13.50 9.56
C ASN A 159 7.58 -13.04 8.84
N MET A 160 7.46 -12.18 7.83
CA MET A 160 8.60 -11.77 7.00
C MET A 160 9.70 -11.09 7.82
N GLN A 161 9.34 -10.26 8.80
CA GLN A 161 10.31 -9.65 9.71
C GLN A 161 11.03 -10.68 10.60
N GLU A 162 10.32 -11.70 11.04
CA GLU A 162 10.88 -12.81 11.82
C GLU A 162 11.84 -13.64 10.95
N MET A 163 11.43 -13.95 9.72
CA MET A 163 12.27 -14.67 8.74
C MET A 163 13.54 -13.91 8.39
N MET A 164 13.51 -12.59 8.31
CA MET A 164 14.72 -11.78 8.06
C MET A 164 15.71 -11.80 9.23
N LYS A 165 15.28 -12.20 10.43
CA LYS A 165 16.16 -12.40 11.58
C LYS A 165 16.82 -13.78 11.56
N ASP A 166 16.26 -14.74 10.81
CA ASP A 166 16.79 -16.10 10.70
C ASP A 166 18.17 -16.08 10.03
N PRO A 167 19.22 -16.63 10.69
CA PRO A 167 20.57 -16.67 10.13
C PRO A 167 20.65 -17.40 8.78
N GLN A 168 19.85 -18.44 8.57
CA GLN A 168 19.84 -19.22 7.32
C GLN A 168 19.25 -18.41 6.17
N VAL A 169 18.16 -17.66 6.43
CA VAL A 169 17.55 -16.77 5.44
C VAL A 169 18.52 -15.66 5.05
N ARG A 170 19.20 -15.06 6.03
CA ARG A 170 20.22 -14.03 5.78
C ARG A 170 21.38 -14.57 4.95
N GLU A 171 21.80 -15.80 5.18
CA GLU A 171 22.87 -16.42 4.42
C GLU A 171 22.43 -16.77 2.98
N MET A 172 21.19 -17.23 2.78
CA MET A 172 20.63 -17.43 1.44
C MET A 172 20.53 -16.12 0.65
N MET A 173 20.10 -15.03 1.30
CA MET A 173 20.04 -13.71 0.65
C MET A 173 21.42 -13.20 0.23
N LYS A 174 22.46 -13.48 1.00
CA LYS A 174 23.86 -13.15 0.63
C LYS A 174 24.38 -13.97 -0.55
N ARG A 175 23.89 -15.20 -0.72
CA ARG A 175 24.30 -16.10 -1.82
C ARG A 175 23.59 -15.86 -3.14
N GLN A 176 22.51 -15.08 -3.15
CA GLN A 176 21.90 -14.66 -4.41
C GLN A 176 22.92 -13.78 -5.16
N PRO A 177 23.35 -14.18 -6.37
CA PRO A 177 24.29 -13.38 -7.14
C PRO A 177 23.63 -12.03 -7.43
N GLN A 178 24.21 -10.96 -6.88
CA GLN A 178 23.95 -9.62 -7.35
C GLN A 178 24.22 -9.66 -8.86
N GLY A 179 23.15 -9.42 -9.65
CA GLY A 179 23.21 -9.53 -11.10
C GLY A 179 24.47 -8.89 -11.62
N ARG A 180 25.23 -9.67 -12.41
CA ARG A 180 26.40 -9.18 -13.12
C ARG A 180 26.02 -7.96 -13.92
N GLN A 181 26.79 -6.90 -13.70
CA GLN A 181 26.83 -5.69 -14.52
C GLN A 181 27.04 -6.04 -15.98
#